data_55ac1f976ce8ae2c925e14f2286ec600
#
_entry.id   55ac1f976ce8ae2c925e14f2286ec600
#
_cell.length_a   1.000
_cell.length_b   1.000
_cell.length_c   1.000
_cell.angle_alpha   90.00
_cell.angle_beta   90.00
_cell.angle_gamma   90.00
#
_symmetry.space_group_name_H-M   'P 1'
#
loop_
_entity.id
_entity.type
_entity.pdbx_description
1 polymer ?
#
loop_
_entity_poly.entity_id
_entity_poly.type
_entity_poly.pdbx_seq_one_letter_code
_entity_poly.pdbx_strand_id
1 'polypeptide(L)'
;AARAVFGLARTGSSYSNGSGDFAIAFSTAKELRVTHGATTITPRPALPTEAVSPLFEAVLEATEEAVINSLLKAETTTGNGRTVQALDIEKLREILKKYGR
;
A
#
# COMPACT_ATOMS: atom_id res chain seq x y z
N ALA A 1 -1.57 9.32 -2.72
CA ALA A 1 -0.84 8.85 -1.54
C ALA A 1 -1.74 8.73 -0.30
N ALA A 2 -2.45 9.78 0.12
CA ALA A 2 -3.23 9.77 1.37
C ALA A 2 -4.24 8.62 1.49
N ARG A 3 -4.85 8.20 0.40
CA ARG A 3 -5.81 7.07 0.39
C ARG A 3 -5.17 5.72 0.70
N ALA A 4 -3.89 5.53 0.42
CA ALA A 4 -3.18 4.30 0.78
C ALA A 4 -3.11 4.10 2.30
N VAL A 5 -2.97 5.18 3.08
CA VAL A 5 -2.99 5.11 4.55
C VAL A 5 -4.35 4.59 5.07
N PHE A 6 -5.46 4.97 4.43
CA PHE A 6 -6.77 4.42 4.77
C PHE A 6 -6.90 2.93 4.39
N GLY A 7 -6.24 2.50 3.31
CA GLY A 7 -6.12 1.08 2.97
C GLY A 7 -5.41 0.27 4.07
N LEU A 8 -4.38 0.82 4.70
CA LEU A 8 -3.72 0.19 5.85
C LEU A 8 -4.68 -0.01 7.03
N ALA A 9 -5.57 0.96 7.30
CA ALA A 9 -6.58 0.83 8.37
C ALA A 9 -7.49 -0.39 8.15
N ARG A 10 -7.84 -0.70 6.90
CA ARG A 10 -8.68 -1.84 6.55
C ARG A 10 -8.04 -3.19 6.87
N THR A 11 -6.72 -3.25 6.96
CA THR A 11 -5.98 -4.47 7.33
C THR A 11 -5.91 -4.73 8.84
N GLY A 12 -6.56 -3.90 9.65
CA GLY A 12 -6.59 -4.02 11.11
C GLY A 12 -5.51 -3.20 11.83
N SER A 13 -4.82 -2.30 11.14
CA SER A 13 -3.88 -1.37 11.78
C SER A 13 -4.61 -0.42 12.72
N SER A 14 -4.14 -0.32 13.96
CA SER A 14 -4.68 0.59 14.98
C SER A 14 -3.93 1.92 15.06
N TYR A 15 -2.91 2.11 14.23
CA TYR A 15 -2.06 3.32 14.26
C TYR A 15 -1.59 3.69 15.67
N SER A 16 -1.14 2.68 16.43
CA SER A 16 -0.69 2.87 17.82
C SER A 16 0.51 3.83 17.90
N ASN A 17 0.71 4.42 19.08
CA ASN A 17 1.82 5.32 19.31
C ASN A 17 3.16 4.66 18.95
N GLY A 18 3.98 5.35 18.15
CA GLY A 18 5.24 4.83 17.62
C GLY A 18 5.13 4.20 16.22
N SER A 19 3.91 4.02 15.68
CA SER A 19 3.72 3.66 14.27
C SER A 19 4.16 4.81 13.36
N GLY A 20 4.79 4.49 12.23
CA GLY A 20 5.18 5.45 11.20
C GLY A 20 4.67 4.97 9.85
N ASP A 21 3.52 5.52 9.41
CA ASP A 21 2.87 5.13 8.17
C ASP A 21 3.10 6.19 7.10
N PHE A 22 3.80 5.83 6.05
CA PHE A 22 4.18 6.73 4.96
C PHE A 22 3.68 6.18 3.63
N ALA A 23 3.17 7.08 2.78
CA ALA A 23 2.78 6.73 1.42
C ALA A 23 3.34 7.74 0.41
N ILE A 24 3.98 7.24 -0.63
CA ILE A 24 4.52 8.04 -1.73
C ILE A 24 3.78 7.63 -3.01
N ALA A 25 3.26 8.61 -3.73
CA ALA A 25 2.70 8.41 -5.05
C ALA A 25 3.57 9.10 -6.10
N PHE A 26 3.87 8.40 -7.18
CA PHE A 26 4.62 8.94 -8.30
C PHE A 26 4.01 8.47 -9.63
N SER A 27 4.30 9.20 -10.69
CA SER A 27 3.88 8.82 -12.05
C SER A 27 5.11 8.64 -12.95
N THR A 28 5.05 7.60 -13.80
CA THR A 28 6.05 7.36 -14.86
C THR A 28 5.58 7.86 -16.23
N ALA A 29 4.38 8.44 -16.32
CA ALA A 29 3.80 8.96 -17.55
C ALA A 29 4.72 10.04 -18.16
N LYS A 30 5.03 9.91 -19.44
CA LYS A 30 5.99 10.79 -20.11
C LYS A 30 5.52 12.23 -20.11
N GLU A 31 4.24 12.47 -20.31
CA GLU A 31 3.58 13.77 -20.36
C GLU A 31 3.58 14.51 -19.02
N LEU A 32 3.82 13.80 -17.91
CA LEU A 32 3.89 14.39 -16.57
C LEU A 32 5.33 14.67 -16.11
N ARG A 33 6.32 14.25 -16.89
CA ARG A 33 7.74 14.48 -16.53
C ARG A 33 8.10 15.96 -16.66
N VAL A 34 8.91 16.42 -15.73
CA VAL A 34 9.48 17.76 -15.77
C VAL A 34 10.94 17.64 -16.19
N THR A 35 11.33 18.39 -17.24
CA THR A 35 12.73 18.49 -17.64
C THR A 35 13.45 19.45 -16.70
N HIS A 36 14.59 19.05 -16.18
CA HIS A 36 15.43 19.93 -15.35
C HIS A 36 15.78 21.19 -16.12
N GLY A 37 15.61 22.35 -15.49
CA GLY A 37 15.88 23.65 -16.10
C GLY A 37 14.81 24.17 -17.07
N ALA A 38 13.66 23.49 -17.21
CA ALA A 38 12.56 23.99 -18.03
C ALA A 38 11.98 25.28 -17.42
N THR A 39 11.86 26.34 -18.23
CA THR A 39 11.32 27.65 -17.83
C THR A 39 9.98 27.97 -18.48
N THR A 40 9.49 27.08 -19.36
CA THR A 40 8.22 27.25 -20.09
C THR A 40 7.06 26.58 -19.37
N ILE A 41 5.88 27.20 -19.44
CA ILE A 41 4.63 26.64 -18.95
C ILE A 41 4.27 25.43 -19.82
N THR A 42 4.09 24.27 -19.20
CA THR A 42 3.63 23.06 -19.87
C THR A 42 2.23 22.71 -19.36
N PRO A 43 1.19 22.71 -20.22
CA PRO A 43 -0.14 22.24 -19.86
C PRO A 43 -0.08 20.77 -19.45
N ARG A 44 -0.84 20.37 -18.42
CA ARG A 44 -0.94 18.99 -17.98
C ARG A 44 -2.40 18.57 -17.91
N PRO A 45 -2.74 17.36 -18.37
CA PRO A 45 -4.08 16.84 -18.19
C PRO A 45 -4.36 16.64 -16.69
N ALA A 46 -5.54 17.03 -16.26
CA ALA A 46 -6.02 16.79 -14.89
C ALA A 46 -7.38 16.10 -14.97
N LEU A 47 -7.56 15.08 -14.12
CA LEU A 47 -8.85 14.44 -13.98
C LEU A 47 -9.78 15.35 -13.17
N PRO A 48 -11.04 15.59 -13.64
CA PRO A 48 -12.03 16.32 -12.86
C PRO A 48 -12.26 15.68 -11.49
N THR A 49 -12.49 16.50 -10.46
CA THR A 49 -12.67 16.04 -9.07
C THR A 49 -13.81 15.02 -8.95
N GLU A 50 -14.88 15.20 -9.70
CA GLU A 50 -16.04 14.29 -9.70
C GLU A 50 -15.73 12.89 -10.26
N ALA A 51 -14.64 12.74 -10.99
CA ALA A 51 -14.21 11.46 -11.58
C ALA A 51 -13.17 10.71 -10.74
N VAL A 52 -12.73 11.23 -9.59
CA VAL A 52 -11.63 10.61 -8.82
C VAL A 52 -12.07 9.52 -7.85
N SER A 53 -13.36 9.42 -7.50
CA SER A 53 -13.85 8.46 -6.50
C SER A 53 -13.51 7.00 -6.81
N PRO A 54 -13.66 6.49 -8.06
CA PRO A 54 -13.25 5.13 -8.39
C PRO A 54 -11.75 4.87 -8.21
N LEU A 55 -10.91 5.91 -8.41
CA LEU A 55 -9.46 5.79 -8.17
C LEU A 55 -9.15 5.71 -6.67
N PHE A 56 -9.92 6.39 -5.84
CA PHE A 56 -9.77 6.30 -4.39
C PHE A 56 -10.10 4.90 -3.88
N GLU A 57 -11.20 4.32 -4.38
CA GLU A 57 -11.56 2.92 -4.06
C GLU A 57 -10.49 1.95 -4.51
N ALA A 58 -10.05 2.04 -5.76
CA ALA A 58 -8.99 1.19 -6.29
C ALA A 58 -7.68 1.27 -5.47
N VAL A 59 -7.30 2.45 -4.95
CA VAL A 59 -6.13 2.59 -4.08
C VAL A 59 -6.34 1.90 -2.75
N LEU A 60 -7.53 1.99 -2.15
CA LEU A 60 -7.85 1.29 -0.90
C LEU A 60 -7.72 -0.22 -1.07
N GLU A 61 -8.36 -0.78 -2.09
CA GLU A 61 -8.35 -2.22 -2.38
C GLU A 61 -6.95 -2.72 -2.71
N ALA A 62 -6.23 -2.03 -3.60
CA ALA A 62 -4.87 -2.41 -3.99
C ALA A 62 -3.89 -2.35 -2.80
N THR A 63 -4.06 -1.39 -1.88
CA THR A 63 -3.22 -1.30 -0.69
C THR A 63 -3.52 -2.42 0.29
N GLU A 64 -4.79 -2.71 0.54
CA GLU A 64 -5.23 -3.83 1.39
C GLU A 64 -4.69 -5.16 0.86
N GLU A 65 -4.87 -5.42 -0.44
CA GLU A 65 -4.33 -6.61 -1.10
C GLU A 65 -2.80 -6.69 -0.99
N ALA A 66 -2.09 -5.59 -1.22
CA ALA A 66 -0.64 -5.56 -1.15
C ALA A 66 -0.13 -5.91 0.26
N VAL A 67 -0.78 -5.40 1.31
CA VAL A 67 -0.42 -5.72 2.71
C VAL A 67 -0.68 -7.18 3.02
N ILE A 68 -1.85 -7.71 2.68
CA ILE A 68 -2.19 -9.12 2.89
C ILE A 68 -1.19 -10.02 2.13
N ASN A 69 -0.92 -9.72 0.87
CA ASN A 69 0.05 -10.45 0.06
C ASN A 69 1.46 -10.40 0.65
N SER A 70 1.88 -9.27 1.22
CA SER A 70 3.20 -9.14 1.84
C SER A 70 3.35 -10.09 3.03
N LEU A 71 2.31 -10.26 3.84
CA LEU A 71 2.30 -11.18 4.98
C LEU A 71 2.28 -12.65 4.53
N LEU A 72 1.44 -12.99 3.54
CA LEU A 72 1.29 -14.36 3.05
C LEU A 72 2.50 -14.87 2.26
N LYS A 73 3.27 -13.97 1.66
CA LYS A 73 4.46 -14.28 0.85
C LYS A 73 5.77 -14.00 1.59
N ALA A 74 5.71 -13.58 2.85
CA ALA A 74 6.89 -13.32 3.64
C ALA A 74 7.70 -14.60 3.87
N GLU A 75 9.02 -14.45 3.93
CA GLU A 75 9.97 -15.50 4.31
C GLU A 75 10.64 -15.15 5.64
N THR A 76 10.98 -16.16 6.42
CA THR A 76 11.76 -15.94 7.64
C THR A 76 13.08 -15.28 7.30
N THR A 77 13.35 -14.14 7.89
CA THR A 77 14.53 -13.30 7.57
C THR A 77 15.36 -13.06 8.81
N THR A 78 16.67 -13.20 8.66
CA THR A 78 17.65 -12.90 9.71
C THR A 78 18.51 -11.69 9.33
N GLY A 79 18.59 -10.71 10.20
CA GLY A 79 19.42 -9.53 10.02
C GLY A 79 19.75 -8.86 11.37
N ASN A 80 20.92 -8.22 11.47
CA ASN A 80 21.37 -7.53 12.67
C ASN A 80 21.27 -8.39 13.96
N GLY A 81 21.59 -9.68 13.85
CA GLY A 81 21.53 -10.62 14.99
C GLY A 81 20.13 -10.98 15.46
N ARG A 82 19.09 -10.66 14.70
CA ARG A 82 17.70 -10.99 15.01
C ARG A 82 17.08 -11.78 13.86
N THR A 83 16.22 -12.74 14.21
CA THR A 83 15.42 -13.49 13.25
C THR A 83 13.95 -13.11 13.43
N VAL A 84 13.32 -12.68 12.33
CA VAL A 84 11.88 -12.44 12.26
C VAL A 84 11.25 -13.58 11.48
N GLN A 85 10.38 -14.33 12.15
CA GLN A 85 9.69 -15.47 11.55
C GLN A 85 8.61 -14.99 10.57
N ALA A 86 8.50 -15.69 9.43
CA ALA A 86 7.37 -15.52 8.53
C ALA A 86 6.06 -15.99 9.18
N LEU A 87 4.94 -15.57 8.60
CA LEU A 87 3.63 -16.05 9.01
C LEU A 87 3.53 -17.57 8.78
N ASP A 88 3.12 -18.30 9.81
CA ASP A 88 2.82 -19.73 9.71
C ASP A 88 1.50 -19.95 8.96
N ILE A 89 1.61 -20.30 7.69
CA ILE A 89 0.47 -20.46 6.78
C ILE A 89 -0.42 -21.63 7.19
N GLU A 90 0.15 -22.74 7.68
CA GLU A 90 -0.65 -23.89 8.10
C GLU A 90 -1.49 -23.54 9.34
N LYS A 91 -0.90 -22.91 10.31
CA LYS A 91 -1.62 -22.40 11.49
C LYS A 91 -2.70 -21.39 11.11
N LEU A 92 -2.42 -20.51 10.14
CA LEU A 92 -3.43 -19.58 9.62
C LEU A 92 -4.62 -20.35 9.02
N ARG A 93 -4.37 -21.37 8.20
CA ARG A 93 -5.41 -22.21 7.60
C ARG A 93 -6.27 -22.94 8.66
N GLU A 94 -5.64 -23.46 9.70
CA GLU A 94 -6.34 -24.09 10.83
C GLU A 94 -7.28 -23.10 11.53
N ILE A 95 -6.81 -21.88 11.77
CA ILE A 95 -7.60 -20.81 12.39
C ILE A 95 -8.78 -20.45 11.49
N LEU A 96 -8.55 -20.22 10.21
CA LEU A 96 -9.63 -19.87 9.26
C LEU A 96 -10.69 -20.98 9.20
N LYS A 97 -10.27 -22.23 9.12
CA LYS A 97 -11.18 -23.38 9.14
C LYS A 97 -12.00 -23.44 10.42
N LYS A 98 -11.39 -23.19 11.58
CA LYS A 98 -12.08 -23.17 12.88
C LYS A 98 -13.20 -22.13 12.92
N TYR A 99 -13.05 -21.00 12.23
CA TYR A 99 -14.04 -19.92 12.19
C TYR A 99 -14.91 -19.92 10.93
N GLY A 100 -14.90 -21.01 10.14
CA GLY A 100 -15.77 -21.18 8.96
C GLY A 100 -15.38 -20.28 7.78
N ARG A 101 -14.11 -19.97 7.65
CA ARG A 101 -13.56 -19.15 6.56
C ARG A 101 -12.75 -20.00 5.60
#